data_146c6c4ca7d01ec5f8a7281764a4d415
#
_entry.id   146c6c4ca7d01ec5f8a7281764a4d415
#
_cell.length_a   1.000
_cell.length_b   1.000
_cell.length_c   1.000
_cell.angle_alpha   90.00
_cell.angle_beta   90.00
_cell.angle_gamma   90.00
#
_symmetry.space_group_name_H-M   'P 1'
#
loop_
_entity.id
_entity.type
_entity.pdbx_description
1 polymer ?
#
loop_
_entity_poly.entity_id
_entity_poly.type
_entity_poly.pdbx_seq_one_letter_code
_entity_poly.pdbx_strand_id
1 'polypeptide(L)'
;NVDSSSKWLEVGYKDDGDIITCKPMANDLLVFKTNGRIYSVSNEYPSWTVSQVGEKSYAQDMQRSIEIVGNSVAFITANGIRSVDTVQTYGNFTMNEIGYKFNKLLTEVVYKPMCWNIVSKRQLVIIPDARNRQKVFIYQYNMDAGFELEFPFAVDDVAETSNGVILLSGNSLY
;
A
#
# COMPACT_ATOMS: atom_id res chain seq x y z
N ASN A 1 5.76 23.88 -13.75
CA ASN A 1 6.65 25.03 -13.51
C ASN A 1 7.12 24.95 -12.07
N VAL A 2 8.37 24.60 -11.88
CA VAL A 2 9.02 24.71 -10.56
C VAL A 2 9.50 26.14 -10.46
N ASP A 3 8.94 26.90 -9.54
CA ASP A 3 9.49 28.21 -9.20
C ASP A 3 10.87 27.97 -8.59
N SER A 4 11.90 28.60 -9.14
CA SER A 4 13.29 28.43 -8.70
C SER A 4 13.52 28.91 -7.26
N SER A 5 12.57 29.63 -6.67
CA SER A 5 12.62 30.11 -5.28
C SER A 5 11.94 29.18 -4.29
N SER A 6 11.00 28.33 -4.73
CA SER A 6 10.25 27.39 -3.89
C SER A 6 10.61 25.95 -4.26
N LYS A 7 11.28 25.24 -3.37
CA LYS A 7 11.69 23.85 -3.53
C LYS A 7 10.47 22.90 -3.35
N TRP A 8 9.38 23.15 -4.08
CA TRP A 8 8.18 22.32 -4.06
C TRP A 8 7.78 21.89 -5.47
N LEU A 9 7.10 20.77 -5.57
CA LEU A 9 6.61 20.18 -6.79
C LEU A 9 5.11 19.90 -6.64
N GLU A 10 4.31 20.39 -7.59
CA GLU A 10 2.90 20.05 -7.68
C GLU A 10 2.74 18.70 -8.38
N VAL A 11 2.10 17.75 -7.70
CA VAL A 11 1.81 16.42 -8.25
C VAL A 11 0.34 16.35 -8.64
N GLY A 12 0.07 16.16 -9.93
CA GLY A 12 -1.28 16.13 -10.48
C GLY A 12 -1.89 17.53 -10.61
N TYR A 13 -1.37 18.33 -11.50
CA TYR A 13 -1.87 19.69 -11.78
C TYR A 13 -3.37 19.68 -12.11
N LYS A 14 -4.16 20.51 -11.42
CA LYS A 14 -5.64 20.61 -11.53
C LYS A 14 -6.40 19.33 -11.18
N ASP A 15 -5.81 18.47 -10.39
CA ASP A 15 -6.42 17.28 -9.88
C ASP A 15 -6.95 17.57 -8.47
N ASP A 16 -8.18 17.16 -8.18
CA ASP A 16 -8.90 17.47 -6.92
C ASP A 16 -8.47 16.58 -5.73
N GLY A 17 -7.46 15.73 -5.90
CA GLY A 17 -7.06 14.80 -4.86
C GLY A 17 -5.94 15.32 -3.96
N ASP A 18 -6.08 15.14 -2.66
CA ASP A 18 -5.00 15.34 -1.70
C ASP A 18 -4.01 14.17 -1.71
N ILE A 19 -2.78 14.41 -1.30
CA ILE A 19 -1.78 13.34 -1.11
C ILE A 19 -2.14 12.54 0.13
N ILE A 20 -2.31 11.23 -0.02
CA ILE A 20 -2.52 10.30 1.09
C ILE A 20 -1.17 9.88 1.67
N THR A 21 -0.28 9.41 0.81
CA THR A 21 1.04 8.90 1.20
C THR A 21 1.97 8.86 0.00
N CYS A 22 3.26 8.74 0.30
CA CYS A 22 4.30 8.51 -0.69
C CYS A 22 5.09 7.26 -0.31
N LYS A 23 5.45 6.45 -1.31
CA LYS A 23 6.27 5.25 -1.11
C LYS A 23 7.42 5.26 -2.14
N PRO A 24 8.67 5.06 -1.70
CA PRO A 24 9.78 4.89 -2.64
C PRO A 24 9.64 3.57 -3.40
N MET A 25 9.97 3.59 -4.68
CA MET A 25 9.95 2.42 -5.54
C MET A 25 11.03 2.55 -6.62
N ALA A 26 12.03 1.68 -6.58
CA ALA A 26 13.24 1.80 -7.38
C ALA A 26 13.90 3.19 -7.22
N ASN A 27 14.03 3.97 -8.30
CA ASN A 27 14.58 5.30 -8.27
C ASN A 27 13.53 6.42 -8.22
N ASP A 28 12.26 6.04 -8.11
CA ASP A 28 11.12 6.95 -8.16
C ASP A 28 10.40 7.03 -6.81
N LEU A 29 9.59 8.05 -6.66
CA LEU A 29 8.66 8.20 -5.56
C LEU A 29 7.24 8.02 -6.10
N LEU A 30 6.52 7.01 -5.63
CA LEU A 30 5.09 6.87 -5.90
C LEU A 30 4.30 7.74 -4.94
N VAL A 31 3.38 8.53 -5.50
CA VAL A 31 2.48 9.43 -4.77
C VAL A 31 1.05 8.95 -4.96
N PHE A 32 0.38 8.64 -3.85
CA PHE A 32 -1.00 8.18 -3.82
C PHE A 32 -1.92 9.32 -3.39
N LYS A 33 -3.03 9.53 -4.10
CA LYS A 33 -3.97 10.62 -3.87
C LYS A 33 -5.37 10.12 -3.51
N THR A 34 -6.13 10.96 -2.79
CA THR A 34 -7.49 10.63 -2.30
C THR A 34 -8.48 10.32 -3.42
N ASN A 35 -8.25 10.84 -4.63
CA ASN A 35 -9.08 10.57 -5.81
C ASN A 35 -8.75 9.24 -6.53
N GLY A 36 -7.90 8.41 -5.95
CA GLY A 36 -7.51 7.12 -6.53
C GLY A 36 -6.38 7.18 -7.55
N ARG A 37 -5.84 8.35 -7.86
CA ARG A 37 -4.74 8.50 -8.79
C ARG A 37 -3.40 8.20 -8.14
N ILE A 38 -2.53 7.58 -8.92
CA ILE A 38 -1.15 7.24 -8.53
C ILE A 38 -0.23 7.90 -9.52
N TYR A 39 0.75 8.63 -9.01
CA TYR A 39 1.78 9.30 -9.80
C TYR A 39 3.15 8.75 -9.44
N SER A 40 4.07 8.72 -10.40
CA SER A 40 5.51 8.59 -10.14
C SER A 40 6.16 9.96 -10.26
N VAL A 41 7.08 10.23 -9.36
CA VAL A 41 7.99 11.37 -9.40
C VAL A 41 9.38 10.81 -9.57
N SER A 42 10.01 11.07 -10.70
CA SER A 42 11.36 10.61 -11.05
C SER A 42 12.31 11.78 -11.23
N ASN A 43 13.58 11.46 -11.33
CA ASN A 43 14.71 12.37 -11.45
C ASN A 43 14.98 13.22 -10.20
N GLU A 44 16.02 14.03 -10.26
CA GLU A 44 16.45 14.88 -9.17
C GLU A 44 16.07 16.35 -9.40
N TYR A 45 16.03 17.12 -8.34
CA TYR A 45 15.87 18.56 -8.39
C TYR A 45 16.96 19.20 -9.26
N PRO A 46 16.65 20.15 -10.17
CA PRO A 46 15.31 20.73 -10.43
C PRO A 46 14.53 20.03 -11.56
N SER A 47 15.02 18.91 -12.08
CA SER A 47 14.52 18.26 -13.31
C SER A 47 13.48 17.17 -13.02
N TRP A 48 12.69 17.31 -11.98
CA TRP A 48 11.65 16.34 -11.64
C TRP A 48 10.63 16.12 -12.77
N THR A 49 10.31 14.87 -12.99
CA THR A 49 9.28 14.45 -13.93
C THR A 49 8.14 13.79 -13.17
N VAL A 50 6.91 14.25 -13.43
CA VAL A 50 5.70 13.68 -12.83
C VAL A 50 4.91 12.97 -13.92
N SER A 51 4.64 11.69 -13.71
CA SER A 51 3.87 10.85 -14.63
C SER A 51 2.75 10.13 -13.90
N GLN A 52 1.56 10.11 -14.49
CA GLN A 52 0.46 9.32 -13.93
C GLN A 52 0.69 7.84 -14.22
N VAL A 53 0.73 7.02 -13.18
CA VAL A 53 0.93 5.56 -13.26
C VAL A 53 -0.40 4.85 -13.44
N GLY A 54 -1.46 5.33 -12.81
CA GLY A 54 -2.75 4.71 -12.90
C GLY A 54 -3.87 5.42 -12.14
N GLU A 55 -5.09 5.00 -12.44
CA GLU A 55 -6.30 5.35 -11.71
C GLU A 55 -6.94 4.07 -11.19
N LYS A 56 -7.10 3.96 -9.88
CA LYS A 56 -7.88 2.89 -9.26
C LYS A 56 -8.69 3.46 -8.12
N SER A 57 -9.95 3.06 -8.04
CA SER A 57 -10.76 3.34 -6.87
C SER A 57 -10.19 2.58 -5.68
N TYR A 58 -9.50 3.24 -4.82
CA TYR A 58 -9.32 2.79 -3.46
C TYR A 58 -10.15 3.68 -2.55
N ALA A 59 -10.61 3.13 -1.43
CA ALA A 59 -11.46 3.88 -0.51
C ALA A 59 -10.68 5.02 0.15
N GLN A 60 -11.37 6.06 0.56
CA GLN A 60 -10.80 7.10 1.41
C GLN A 60 -10.20 6.48 2.68
N ASP A 61 -9.18 7.12 3.23
CA ASP A 61 -8.48 6.70 4.45
C ASP A 61 -7.63 5.41 4.32
N MET A 62 -7.00 5.19 3.18
CA MET A 62 -6.17 4.00 2.92
C MET A 62 -4.67 4.17 3.21
N GLN A 63 -4.25 5.21 3.90
CA GLN A 63 -2.83 5.48 4.20
C GLN A 63 -2.10 4.28 4.79
N ARG A 64 -2.77 3.53 5.67
CA ARG A 64 -2.22 2.37 6.38
C ARG A 64 -2.31 1.07 5.58
N SER A 65 -2.87 1.09 4.38
CA SER A 65 -3.03 -0.10 3.53
C SER A 65 -2.07 -0.16 2.35
N ILE A 66 -1.09 0.75 2.29
CA ILE A 66 -0.13 0.85 1.19
C ILE A 66 1.25 0.48 1.71
N GLU A 67 1.80 -0.64 1.24
CA GLU A 67 3.05 -1.20 1.73
C GLU A 67 4.02 -1.57 0.60
N ILE A 68 5.32 -1.43 0.90
CA ILE A 68 6.38 -1.87 -0.01
C ILE A 68 6.55 -3.39 0.14
N VAL A 69 6.51 -4.12 -0.97
CA VAL A 69 6.67 -5.56 -1.03
C VAL A 69 7.73 -5.90 -2.07
N GLY A 70 8.96 -6.11 -1.62
CA GLY A 70 10.09 -6.32 -2.51
C GLY A 70 10.31 -5.10 -3.42
N ASN A 71 10.22 -5.28 -4.73
CA ASN A 71 10.35 -4.22 -5.74
C ASN A 71 9.00 -3.64 -6.19
N SER A 72 7.94 -3.88 -5.44
CA SER A 72 6.58 -3.48 -5.75
C SER A 72 5.97 -2.69 -4.59
N VAL A 73 4.92 -1.94 -4.87
CA VAL A 73 4.10 -1.32 -3.84
C VAL A 73 2.72 -1.95 -3.90
N ALA A 74 2.33 -2.67 -2.85
CA ALA A 74 1.02 -3.27 -2.70
C ALA A 74 0.05 -2.34 -1.96
N PHE A 75 -1.22 -2.39 -2.31
CA PHE A 75 -2.28 -1.63 -1.65
C PHE A 75 -3.63 -2.34 -1.74
N ILE A 76 -4.47 -2.08 -0.76
CA ILE A 76 -5.80 -2.68 -0.68
C ILE A 76 -6.81 -1.78 -1.40
N THR A 77 -7.66 -2.37 -2.21
CA THR A 77 -8.79 -1.71 -2.86
C THR A 77 -10.10 -2.38 -2.48
N ALA A 78 -11.22 -1.77 -2.84
CA ALA A 78 -12.53 -2.42 -2.69
C ALA A 78 -12.65 -3.75 -3.47
N ASN A 79 -11.77 -3.97 -4.45
CA ASN A 79 -11.75 -5.16 -5.31
C ASN A 79 -10.59 -6.12 -4.99
N GLY A 80 -9.94 -5.96 -3.83
CA GLY A 80 -8.85 -6.81 -3.39
C GLY A 80 -7.48 -6.13 -3.39
N ILE A 81 -6.43 -6.93 -3.36
CA ILE A 81 -5.04 -6.47 -3.32
C ILE A 81 -4.59 -6.14 -4.74
N ARG A 82 -3.96 -4.97 -4.87
CA ARG A 82 -3.32 -4.52 -6.11
C ARG A 82 -1.86 -4.22 -5.86
N SER A 83 -1.04 -4.27 -6.90
CA SER A 83 0.35 -3.81 -6.84
C SER A 83 0.68 -2.87 -7.97
N VAL A 84 1.63 -1.99 -7.73
CA VAL A 84 2.38 -1.27 -8.76
C VAL A 84 3.73 -1.93 -8.86
N ASP A 85 4.09 -2.39 -10.05
CA ASP A 85 5.33 -3.09 -10.34
C ASP A 85 6.13 -2.33 -11.41
N THR A 86 7.46 -2.37 -11.31
CA THR A 86 8.33 -1.82 -12.36
C THR A 86 8.43 -2.81 -13.52
N VAL A 87 8.14 -2.35 -14.73
CA VAL A 87 8.41 -3.12 -15.94
C VAL A 87 9.89 -2.98 -16.27
N GLN A 88 10.67 -4.03 -16.04
CA GLN A 88 12.13 -4.03 -16.09
C GLN A 88 12.73 -3.54 -17.43
N THR A 89 12.01 -3.65 -18.53
CA THR A 89 12.54 -3.34 -19.87
C THR A 89 12.53 -1.85 -20.21
N TYR A 90 11.64 -1.05 -19.60
CA TYR A 90 11.43 0.35 -20.00
C TYR A 90 11.33 1.35 -18.84
N GLY A 91 11.48 0.92 -17.60
CA GLY A 91 11.26 1.77 -16.42
C GLY A 91 9.82 2.25 -16.22
N ASN A 92 8.87 1.71 -17.00
CA ASN A 92 7.46 2.02 -16.85
C ASN A 92 6.85 1.22 -15.69
N PHE A 93 5.77 1.74 -15.12
CA PHE A 93 5.02 1.06 -14.08
C PHE A 93 3.81 0.33 -14.68
N THR A 94 3.48 -0.81 -14.10
CA THR A 94 2.26 -1.54 -14.39
C THR A 94 1.49 -1.82 -13.10
N MET A 95 0.16 -1.86 -13.21
CA MET A 95 -0.70 -2.19 -12.08
C MET A 95 -1.25 -3.60 -12.26
N ASN A 96 -0.98 -4.46 -11.29
CA ASN A 96 -1.39 -5.85 -11.30
C ASN A 96 -2.40 -6.14 -10.19
N GLU A 97 -3.21 -7.15 -10.41
CA GLU A 97 -3.99 -7.79 -9.37
C GLU A 97 -3.19 -8.93 -8.79
N ILE A 98 -3.01 -8.93 -7.48
CA ILE A 98 -2.34 -10.00 -6.75
C ILE A 98 -3.33 -10.63 -5.77
N GLY A 99 -3.07 -11.87 -5.38
CA GLY A 99 -3.94 -12.57 -4.45
C GLY A 99 -5.34 -12.88 -5.00
N TYR A 100 -5.47 -13.18 -6.29
CA TYR A 100 -6.77 -13.39 -6.94
C TYR A 100 -7.71 -14.34 -6.17
N LYS A 101 -7.18 -15.46 -5.68
CA LYS A 101 -7.96 -16.44 -4.91
C LYS A 101 -8.41 -15.90 -3.55
N PHE A 102 -7.64 -14.99 -2.99
CA PHE A 102 -7.83 -14.40 -1.69
C PHE A 102 -8.71 -13.12 -1.74
N ASN A 103 -8.69 -12.42 -2.85
CA ASN A 103 -9.41 -11.16 -3.04
C ASN A 103 -10.91 -11.30 -2.77
N LYS A 104 -11.51 -12.44 -3.10
CA LYS A 104 -12.93 -12.69 -2.85
C LYS A 104 -13.28 -12.62 -1.35
N LEU A 105 -12.38 -13.01 -0.48
CA LEU A 105 -12.57 -12.93 0.98
C LEU A 105 -12.43 -11.50 1.50
N LEU A 106 -11.64 -10.66 0.81
CA LEU A 106 -11.41 -9.27 1.19
C LEU A 106 -12.54 -8.34 0.75
N THR A 107 -13.09 -8.54 -0.46
CA THR A 107 -13.98 -7.57 -1.12
C THR A 107 -15.29 -7.28 -0.39
N GLU A 108 -15.74 -8.18 0.49
CA GLU A 108 -17.00 -8.02 1.22
C GLU A 108 -16.89 -7.11 2.47
N VAL A 109 -15.69 -6.78 2.91
CA VAL A 109 -15.47 -6.19 4.25
C VAL A 109 -14.50 -5.02 4.30
N VAL A 110 -14.09 -4.45 3.18
CA VAL A 110 -13.06 -3.39 3.18
C VAL A 110 -13.60 -2.06 3.73
N TYR A 111 -13.09 -1.67 4.90
CA TYR A 111 -13.34 -0.37 5.52
C TYR A 111 -12.10 0.11 6.27
N LYS A 112 -11.48 1.21 5.81
CA LYS A 112 -10.23 1.77 6.38
C LYS A 112 -9.18 0.69 6.64
N PRO A 113 -8.79 -0.09 5.61
CA PRO A 113 -7.92 -1.23 5.79
C PRO A 113 -6.53 -0.82 6.27
N MET A 114 -5.89 -1.74 6.96
CA MET A 114 -4.51 -1.61 7.41
C MET A 114 -3.71 -2.79 6.90
N CYS A 115 -2.43 -2.56 6.60
CA CYS A 115 -1.55 -3.59 6.05
C CYS A 115 -0.12 -3.38 6.57
N TRP A 116 0.58 -4.47 6.80
CA TRP A 116 2.00 -4.50 7.19
C TRP A 116 2.74 -5.56 6.41
N ASN A 117 3.93 -5.26 5.96
CA ASN A 117 4.79 -6.23 5.30
C ASN A 117 5.72 -6.88 6.31
N ILE A 118 5.62 -8.20 6.47
CA ILE A 118 6.53 -9.03 7.27
C ILE A 118 7.54 -9.65 6.31
N VAL A 119 8.65 -8.97 6.16
CA VAL A 119 9.64 -9.24 5.10
C VAL A 119 10.25 -10.64 5.26
N SER A 120 10.65 -11.04 6.47
CA SER A 120 11.27 -12.33 6.72
C SER A 120 10.37 -13.52 6.39
N LYS A 121 9.07 -13.33 6.53
CA LYS A 121 8.06 -14.36 6.25
C LYS A 121 7.44 -14.24 4.86
N ARG A 122 7.75 -13.17 4.13
CA ARG A 122 7.15 -12.86 2.82
C ARG A 122 5.62 -12.80 2.89
N GLN A 123 5.12 -12.11 3.90
CA GLN A 123 3.69 -12.03 4.21
C GLN A 123 3.23 -10.58 4.29
N LEU A 124 2.03 -10.32 3.79
CA LEU A 124 1.24 -9.16 4.16
C LEU A 124 0.25 -9.54 5.24
N VAL A 125 0.31 -8.85 6.34
CA VAL A 125 -0.71 -8.91 7.42
C VAL A 125 -1.72 -7.82 7.10
N ILE A 126 -2.98 -8.18 6.95
CA ILE A 126 -4.04 -7.30 6.47
C ILE A 126 -5.19 -7.30 7.46
N ILE A 127 -5.60 -6.14 7.92
CA ILE A 127 -6.86 -5.92 8.62
C ILE A 127 -7.78 -5.20 7.63
N PRO A 128 -8.78 -5.88 7.05
CA PRO A 128 -9.61 -5.28 6.01
C PRO A 128 -10.62 -4.28 6.55
N ASP A 129 -11.06 -4.43 7.81
CA ASP A 129 -12.07 -3.58 8.43
C ASP A 129 -11.58 -3.06 9.79
N ALA A 130 -11.32 -1.75 9.87
CA ALA A 130 -10.88 -1.10 11.11
C ALA A 130 -11.90 -1.20 12.26
N ARG A 131 -13.16 -1.56 11.99
CA ARG A 131 -14.19 -1.78 13.00
C ARG A 131 -14.13 -3.18 13.61
N ASN A 132 -13.51 -4.15 12.90
CA ASN A 132 -13.31 -5.52 13.35
C ASN A 132 -11.82 -5.92 13.23
N ARG A 133 -11.00 -5.41 14.11
CA ARG A 133 -9.55 -5.63 14.12
C ARG A 133 -9.13 -6.97 14.75
N GLN A 134 -10.07 -7.80 15.16
CA GLN A 134 -9.82 -9.17 15.59
C GLN A 134 -9.60 -10.10 14.39
N LYS A 135 -10.22 -9.76 13.24
CA LYS A 135 -10.08 -10.48 11.99
C LYS A 135 -8.87 -10.00 11.22
N VAL A 136 -7.91 -10.88 11.04
CA VAL A 136 -6.65 -10.60 10.36
C VAL A 136 -6.47 -11.58 9.22
N PHE A 137 -6.14 -11.06 8.05
CA PHE A 137 -5.83 -11.86 6.88
C PHE A 137 -4.32 -11.86 6.66
N ILE A 138 -3.78 -13.03 6.40
CA ILE A 138 -2.37 -13.22 6.06
C ILE A 138 -2.29 -13.61 4.59
N TYR A 139 -1.68 -12.77 3.78
CA TYR A 139 -1.41 -13.07 2.37
C TYR A 139 0.08 -13.38 2.19
N GLN A 140 0.38 -14.57 1.73
CA GLN A 140 1.74 -15.03 1.45
C GLN A 140 2.06 -14.82 -0.02
N TYR A 141 2.74 -13.72 -0.33
CA TYR A 141 2.88 -13.24 -1.71
C TYR A 141 3.81 -14.09 -2.58
N ASN A 142 4.71 -14.89 -2.01
CA ASN A 142 5.54 -15.84 -2.75
C ASN A 142 4.81 -17.13 -3.16
N MET A 143 3.65 -17.39 -2.58
CA MET A 143 2.85 -18.60 -2.84
C MET A 143 1.49 -18.27 -3.46
N ASP A 144 1.14 -16.99 -3.59
CA ASP A 144 -0.18 -16.50 -3.96
C ASP A 144 -1.30 -17.18 -3.16
N ALA A 145 -1.09 -17.30 -1.87
CA ALA A 145 -1.99 -17.98 -0.96
C ALA A 145 -2.27 -17.12 0.27
N GLY A 146 -3.42 -17.31 0.88
CA GLY A 146 -3.77 -16.58 2.07
C GLY A 146 -4.73 -17.36 2.97
N PHE A 147 -4.81 -16.93 4.21
CA PHE A 147 -5.68 -17.48 5.23
C PHE A 147 -6.14 -16.39 6.21
N GLU A 148 -7.22 -16.66 6.89
CA GLU A 148 -7.79 -15.78 7.91
C GLU A 148 -7.40 -16.29 9.30
N LEU A 149 -7.10 -15.34 10.20
CA LEU A 149 -6.91 -15.58 11.62
C LEU A 149 -7.90 -14.70 12.40
N GLU A 150 -8.41 -15.23 13.49
CA GLU A 150 -9.22 -14.48 14.44
C GLU A 150 -8.51 -14.49 15.80
N PHE A 151 -8.21 -13.28 16.31
CA PHE A 151 -7.58 -13.10 17.61
C PHE A 151 -8.63 -12.77 18.68
N PRO A 152 -8.39 -13.14 19.94
CA PRO A 152 -9.27 -12.78 21.06
C PRO A 152 -9.18 -11.28 21.44
N PHE A 153 -8.35 -10.52 20.75
CA PHE A 153 -8.10 -9.09 20.96
C PHE A 153 -8.04 -8.34 19.64
N ALA A 154 -8.26 -7.03 19.67
CA ALA A 154 -8.13 -6.18 18.49
C ALA A 154 -6.65 -5.89 18.20
N VAL A 155 -6.20 -6.10 16.97
CA VAL A 155 -4.84 -5.77 16.55
C VAL A 155 -4.80 -4.30 16.10
N ASP A 156 -3.97 -3.51 16.76
CA ASP A 156 -3.81 -2.07 16.48
C ASP A 156 -2.61 -1.77 15.59
N ASP A 157 -1.55 -2.58 15.76
CA ASP A 157 -0.33 -2.46 14.99
C ASP A 157 0.43 -3.77 14.94
N VAL A 158 1.33 -3.90 13.97
CA VAL A 158 2.15 -5.09 13.76
C VAL A 158 3.58 -4.66 13.50
N ALA A 159 4.52 -5.27 14.20
CA ALA A 159 5.94 -5.02 14.02
C ALA A 159 6.71 -6.33 13.82
N GLU A 160 7.66 -6.31 12.91
CA GLU A 160 8.63 -7.39 12.74
C GLU A 160 9.87 -7.10 13.58
N THR A 161 10.34 -8.12 14.30
CA THR A 161 11.58 -8.09 15.09
C THR A 161 12.49 -9.24 14.71
N SER A 162 13.73 -9.24 15.19
CA SER A 162 14.65 -10.36 15.02
C SER A 162 14.12 -11.68 15.59
N ASN A 163 13.22 -11.62 16.57
CA ASN A 163 12.69 -12.80 17.29
C ASN A 163 11.31 -13.23 16.78
N GLY A 164 10.69 -12.48 15.88
CA GLY A 164 9.37 -12.81 15.33
C GLY A 164 8.51 -11.57 15.07
N VAL A 165 7.20 -11.81 15.00
CA VAL A 165 6.20 -10.76 14.79
C VAL A 165 5.56 -10.44 16.13
N ILE A 166 5.45 -9.16 16.43
CA ILE A 166 4.79 -8.63 17.62
C ILE A 166 3.49 -7.96 17.18
N LEU A 167 2.41 -8.26 17.88
CA LEU A 167 1.11 -7.60 17.72
C LEU A 167 0.90 -6.63 18.87
N LEU A 168 0.49 -5.41 18.57
CA LEU A 168 0.06 -4.42 19.55
C LEU A 168 -1.47 -4.45 19.67
N SER A 169 -1.96 -4.47 20.91
CA SER A 169 -3.38 -4.34 21.23
C SER A 169 -3.54 -3.44 22.45
N GLY A 170 -4.08 -2.24 22.26
CA GLY A 170 -4.09 -1.22 23.31
C GLY A 170 -2.69 -0.91 23.84
N ASN A 171 -2.46 -1.20 25.12
CA ASN A 171 -1.15 -1.03 25.77
C ASN A 171 -0.39 -2.36 25.95
N SER A 172 -0.82 -3.44 25.31
CA SER A 172 -0.25 -4.77 25.45
C SER A 172 0.44 -5.24 24.18
N LEU A 173 1.55 -5.96 24.34
CA LEU A 173 2.29 -6.63 23.25
C LEU A 173 2.10 -8.14 23.36
N TYR A 174 1.93 -8.80 22.21
CA TYR A 174 1.71 -10.24 22.07
C TYR A 174 2.67 -10.87 21.09
#